data_65eb7bbd7a48764d15533965292b4f98
#
_entry.id   65eb7bbd7a48764d15533965292b4f98
#
_cell.length_a   1.000
_cell.length_b   1.000
_cell.length_c   1.000
_cell.angle_alpha   90.00
_cell.angle_beta   90.00
_cell.angle_gamma   90.00
#
_symmetry.space_group_name_H-M   'P 1'
#
loop_
_entity.id
_entity.type
_entity.pdbx_description
1 polymer ?
#
loop_
_entity_poly.entity_id
_entity_poly.type
_entity_poly.pdbx_seq_one_letter_code
_entity_poly.pdbx_strand_id
1 'polypeptide(L)'
;MLYLVVEHFRDGNAVPVYRRFRERGRLAPEGLTYVNSWVTRDLRRCFQVMECQESALLDEWMGNWNDLVDFEVIPVITSAEASAAVGVSS
;
A
#
# COMPACT_ATOMS: atom_id res chain seq x y z
N MET A 1 12.19 -2.82 4.39
CA MET A 1 12.00 -1.52 3.76
C MET A 1 10.52 -1.20 3.69
N LEU A 2 10.17 0.03 4.01
CA LEU A 2 8.77 0.48 4.00
C LEU A 2 8.41 1.12 2.67
N TYR A 3 7.18 0.89 2.25
CA TYR A 3 6.61 1.49 1.04
C TYR A 3 5.24 2.06 1.36
N LEU A 4 5.02 3.31 0.94
CA LEU A 4 3.69 3.89 0.91
C LEU A 4 3.10 3.56 -0.45
N VAL A 5 2.00 2.83 -0.44
CA VAL A 5 1.30 2.44 -1.67
C VAL A 5 0.03 3.27 -1.76
N VAL A 6 -0.07 4.06 -2.81
CA VAL A 6 -1.28 4.84 -3.08
C VAL A 6 -2.10 4.07 -4.10
N GLU A 7 -3.33 3.74 -3.74
CA GLU A 7 -4.25 2.99 -4.58
C GLU A 7 -5.33 3.92 -5.08
N HIS A 8 -5.42 4.07 -6.39
CA HIS A 8 -6.50 4.80 -7.05
C HIS A 8 -7.52 3.79 -7.57
N PHE A 9 -8.69 3.73 -6.96
CA PHE A 9 -9.73 2.80 -7.38
C PHE A 9 -10.25 3.20 -8.76
N ARG A 10 -10.26 2.26 -9.69
CA ARG A 10 -10.71 2.52 -11.06
C ARG A 10 -12.15 3.01 -11.08
N ASP A 11 -12.42 4.02 -11.87
CA ASP A 11 -13.72 4.69 -11.96
C ASP A 11 -14.19 5.26 -10.61
N GLY A 12 -13.27 5.45 -9.67
CA GLY A 12 -13.60 5.87 -8.31
C GLY A 12 -14.52 4.90 -7.58
N ASN A 13 -14.49 3.62 -7.93
CA ASN A 13 -15.42 2.61 -7.42
C ASN A 13 -14.74 1.64 -6.46
N ALA A 14 -15.02 1.79 -5.17
CA ALA A 14 -14.48 0.93 -4.12
C ALA A 14 -15.20 -0.42 -4.03
N VAL A 15 -16.39 -0.55 -4.56
CA VAL A 15 -17.24 -1.74 -4.37
C VAL A 15 -16.57 -3.04 -4.82
N PRO A 16 -16.03 -3.15 -6.06
CA PRO A 16 -15.40 -4.40 -6.48
C PRO A 16 -14.11 -4.69 -5.70
N VAL A 17 -13.40 -3.65 -5.25
CA VAL A 17 -12.18 -3.80 -4.45
C VAL A 17 -12.51 -4.47 -3.11
N TYR A 18 -13.47 -3.93 -2.39
CA TYR A 18 -13.85 -4.47 -1.08
C TYR A 18 -14.58 -5.80 -1.19
N ARG A 19 -15.27 -6.04 -2.30
CA ARG A 19 -15.86 -7.36 -2.55
C ARG A 19 -14.79 -8.43 -2.66
N ARG A 20 -13.75 -8.19 -3.46
CA ARG A 20 -12.62 -9.13 -3.59
C ARG A 20 -11.89 -9.31 -2.27
N PHE A 21 -11.66 -8.22 -1.54
CA PHE A 21 -11.04 -8.28 -0.22
C PHE A 21 -11.83 -9.17 0.74
N ARG A 22 -13.15 -9.03 0.76
CA ARG A 22 -14.02 -9.82 1.62
C ARG A 22 -13.98 -11.31 1.26
N GLU A 23 -13.94 -11.62 -0.03
CA GLU A 23 -13.98 -12.99 -0.52
C GLU A 23 -12.63 -13.68 -0.47
N ARG A 24 -11.54 -12.96 -0.70
CA ARG A 24 -10.22 -13.56 -0.92
C ARG A 24 -9.11 -12.97 -0.04
N GLY A 25 -9.41 -11.97 0.77
CA GLY A 25 -8.42 -11.29 1.60
C GLY A 25 -7.53 -10.36 0.81
N ARG A 26 -6.40 -9.98 1.41
CA ARG A 26 -5.49 -9.00 0.84
C ARG A 26 -4.69 -9.53 -0.34
N LEU A 27 -4.53 -10.85 -0.44
CA LEU A 27 -3.76 -11.52 -1.48
C LEU A 27 -2.28 -11.11 -1.48
N ALA A 28 -1.75 -10.79 -0.31
CA ALA A 28 -0.35 -10.47 -0.14
C ALA A 28 0.47 -11.76 -0.07
N PRO A 29 1.55 -11.87 -0.86
CA PRO A 29 2.42 -13.03 -0.79
C PRO A 29 3.17 -13.07 0.53
N GLU A 30 3.71 -14.24 0.87
CA GLU A 30 4.57 -14.40 2.04
C GLU A 30 5.79 -13.48 1.90
N GLY A 31 6.16 -12.83 3.00
CA GLY A 31 7.26 -11.86 3.01
C GLY A 31 6.83 -10.42 2.79
N LEU A 32 5.61 -10.19 2.37
CA LEU A 32 5.03 -8.85 2.27
C LEU A 32 4.10 -8.62 3.45
N THR A 33 4.45 -7.67 4.32
CA THR A 33 3.73 -7.40 5.55
C THR A 33 2.90 -6.13 5.44
N TYR A 34 1.62 -6.25 5.75
CA TYR A 34 0.72 -5.11 5.90
C TYR A 34 1.00 -4.40 7.24
N VAL A 35 1.22 -3.09 7.19
CA VAL A 35 1.47 -2.29 8.40
C VAL A 35 0.22 -1.53 8.81
N ASN A 36 -0.31 -0.68 7.94
CA ASN A 36 -1.53 0.07 8.20
C ASN A 36 -2.06 0.68 6.90
N SER A 37 -3.31 1.14 6.92
CA SER A 37 -3.90 1.79 5.76
C SER A 37 -5.00 2.76 6.15
N TRP A 38 -5.25 3.72 5.24
CA TRP A 38 -6.31 4.71 5.36
C TRP A 38 -6.97 4.88 4.01
N VAL A 39 -8.29 5.05 4.02
CA VAL A 39 -9.06 5.27 2.81
C VAL A 39 -9.64 6.68 2.86
N THR A 40 -9.61 7.40 1.74
CA THR A 40 -10.19 8.73 1.67
C THR A 40 -11.70 8.66 1.92
N ARG A 41 -12.27 9.73 2.48
CA ARG A 41 -13.70 9.75 2.83
C ARG A 41 -14.60 9.56 1.61
N ASP A 42 -14.14 9.98 0.44
CA ASP A 42 -14.89 9.80 -0.81
C ASP A 42 -14.79 8.37 -1.36
N LEU A 43 -14.02 7.49 -0.70
CA LEU A 43 -13.82 6.09 -1.06
C LEU A 43 -13.17 5.90 -2.45
N ARG A 44 -12.33 6.85 -2.87
CA ARG A 44 -11.68 6.81 -4.19
C ARG A 44 -10.24 6.36 -4.12
N ARG A 45 -9.57 6.55 -2.98
CA ARG A 45 -8.15 6.22 -2.83
C ARG A 45 -7.87 5.55 -1.49
N CYS A 46 -6.88 4.68 -1.49
CA CYS A 46 -6.35 4.08 -0.27
C CYS A 46 -4.87 4.40 -0.18
N PHE A 47 -4.42 4.73 1.03
CA PHE A 47 -3.01 4.92 1.36
C PHE A 47 -2.62 3.77 2.27
N GLN A 48 -1.71 2.92 1.83
CA GLN A 48 -1.36 1.70 2.54
C GLN A 48 0.14 1.60 2.71
N VAL A 49 0.56 1.30 3.94
CA VAL A 49 1.98 1.08 4.24
C VAL A 49 2.24 -0.41 4.27
N MET A 50 3.19 -0.83 3.46
CA MET A 50 3.62 -2.22 3.35
C MET A 50 5.10 -2.33 3.61
N GLU A 51 5.53 -3.47 4.14
CA GLU A 51 6.94 -3.75 4.38
C GLU A 51 7.37 -5.04 3.70
N CYS A 52 8.52 -5.00 3.05
CA CYS A 52 9.18 -6.18 2.51
C CYS A 52 10.65 -5.91 2.27
N GLN A 53 11.44 -6.97 2.15
CA GLN A 53 12.86 -6.85 1.79
C GLN A 53 13.06 -6.85 0.28
N GLU A 54 12.18 -7.51 -0.45
CA GLU A 54 12.27 -7.64 -1.90
C GLU A 54 11.09 -6.95 -2.58
N SER A 55 11.36 -5.89 -3.35
CA SER A 55 10.31 -5.13 -4.03
C SER A 55 9.49 -5.95 -5.03
N ALA A 56 10.05 -7.07 -5.51
CA ALA A 56 9.31 -7.99 -6.38
C ALA A 56 8.02 -8.51 -5.73
N LEU A 57 7.97 -8.58 -4.39
CA LEU A 57 6.77 -8.99 -3.67
C LEU A 57 5.64 -7.96 -3.81
N LEU A 58 5.99 -6.68 -3.91
CA LEU A 58 5.00 -5.64 -4.19
C LEU A 58 4.40 -5.82 -5.58
N ASP A 59 5.24 -6.12 -6.58
CA ASP A 59 4.76 -6.33 -7.95
C ASP A 59 3.82 -7.52 -8.01
N GLU A 60 4.15 -8.60 -7.33
CA GLU A 60 3.30 -9.79 -7.25
C GLU A 60 1.95 -9.47 -6.62
N TRP A 61 1.96 -8.75 -5.50
CA TRP A 61 0.74 -8.34 -4.82
C TRP A 61 -0.11 -7.41 -5.69
N MET A 62 0.49 -6.39 -6.28
CA MET A 62 -0.22 -5.44 -7.14
C MET A 62 -0.83 -6.13 -8.36
N GLY A 63 -0.17 -7.18 -8.87
CA GLY A 63 -0.71 -7.98 -9.97
C GLY A 63 -2.04 -8.65 -9.65
N ASN A 64 -2.33 -8.87 -8.38
CA ASN A 64 -3.62 -9.45 -7.94
C ASN A 64 -4.74 -8.42 -7.90
N TRP A 65 -4.44 -7.13 -8.08
CA TRP A 65 -5.39 -6.03 -7.92
C TRP A 65 -5.40 -5.04 -9.10
N ASN A 66 -4.46 -5.14 -10.03
CA ASN A 66 -4.26 -4.12 -11.05
C ASN A 66 -5.40 -3.99 -12.06
N ASP A 67 -6.34 -4.91 -12.06
CA ASP A 67 -7.58 -4.81 -12.85
C ASP A 67 -8.59 -3.83 -12.22
N LEU A 68 -8.49 -3.57 -10.90
CA LEU A 68 -9.42 -2.73 -10.15
C LEU A 68 -8.77 -1.45 -9.61
N VAL A 69 -7.45 -1.38 -9.59
CA VAL A 69 -6.69 -0.34 -8.90
C VAL A 69 -5.50 0.09 -9.74
N ASP A 70 -5.27 1.40 -9.80
CA ASP A 70 -4.01 1.95 -10.32
C ASP A 70 -3.13 2.30 -9.12
N PHE A 71 -1.87 1.87 -9.15
CA PHE A 71 -0.97 1.96 -8.03
C PHE A 71 0.11 3.03 -8.23
N GLU A 72 0.46 3.69 -7.12
CA GLU A 72 1.67 4.49 -7.02
C GLU A 72 2.44 3.99 -5.80
N VAL A 73 3.73 3.72 -5.94
CA VAL A 73 4.56 3.18 -4.88
C VAL A 73 5.67 4.16 -4.54
N ILE A 74 5.77 4.53 -3.28
CA ILE A 74 6.75 5.50 -2.77
C ILE A 74 7.55 4.83 -1.66
N PRO A 75 8.88 4.61 -1.84
CA PRO A 75 9.71 4.16 -0.74
C PRO A 75 9.75 5.23 0.34
N VAL A 76 9.57 4.80 1.60
CA VAL A 76 9.51 5.74 2.72
C VAL A 76 10.35 5.26 3.88
N ILE A 77 10.70 6.18 4.76
CA ILE A 77 11.25 5.90 6.08
C ILE A 77 10.37 6.60 7.12
N THR A 78 10.49 6.21 8.38
CA THR A 78 9.76 6.88 9.44
C THR A 78 10.34 8.28 9.69
N SER A 79 9.54 9.16 10.28
CA SER A 79 10.02 10.49 10.68
C SER A 79 11.18 10.41 11.65
N ALA A 80 11.18 9.43 12.54
CA ALA A 80 12.28 9.20 13.47
C ALA A 80 13.57 8.85 12.73
N GLU A 81 13.51 7.98 11.74
CA GLU A 81 14.65 7.62 10.90
C GLU A 81 15.15 8.81 10.10
N ALA A 82 14.22 9.62 9.56
CA ALA A 82 14.58 10.82 8.81
C ALA A 82 15.29 11.85 9.73
N SER A 83 14.78 12.05 10.93
CA SER A 83 15.38 12.91 11.93
C SER A 83 16.80 12.49 12.25
N ALA A 84 17.02 11.21 12.48
CA ALA A 84 18.36 10.66 12.73
C ALA A 84 19.28 10.83 11.53
N ALA A 85 18.78 10.64 10.31
CA ALA A 85 19.57 10.75 9.09
C ALA A 85 20.08 12.16 8.84
N VAL A 86 19.29 13.19 9.20
CA VAL A 86 19.71 14.60 9.03
C VAL A 86 20.44 15.15 10.25
N GLY A 87 20.57 14.37 11.33
CA GLY A 87 21.31 14.75 12.53
C GLY A 87 20.62 15.81 13.38
N VAL A 88 19.28 15.93 13.27
CA VAL A 88 18.49 16.91 14.02
C VAL A 88 17.45 16.18 14.86
N SER A 89 17.30 16.57 16.14
CA SER A 89 16.24 16.05 17.00
C SER A 89 14.89 16.59 16.56
N SER A 90 13.92 15.74 16.45
CA SER A 90 12.55 16.12 16.14
C SER A 90 11.72 16.32 17.39
#